data_92ecf1ba51282c3449b89abec4938159
#
_entry.id   92ecf1ba51282c3449b89abec4938159
#
_cell.length_a   1.000
_cell.length_b   1.000
_cell.length_c   1.000
_cell.angle_alpha   90.00
_cell.angle_beta   90.00
_cell.angle_gamma   90.00
#
_symmetry.space_group_name_H-M   'P 1'
#
loop_
_entity.id
_entity.type
_entity.pdbx_description
1 polymer ?
#
loop_
_entity_poly.entity_id
_entity_poly.type
_entity_poly.pdbx_seq_one_letter_code
_entity_poly.pdbx_strand_id
1 'polypeptide(L)'
;MTHWRAMGLSTATACVVAVGALTATASAQPNDASDSDGSAFTFAVIGDIPYGDAQIAHFPKVVDQINADPAVQFVDHLGDIKSGSSQCTDDYFMWIRQQFDRFVDPLVYTPGDNEWTDCHRANNGSYSPLERLAKIREVFFPRPDKTLGQHSVRVWSQADQGYVENVSYHRANVGFAAVNVPGSNNDLVPWTGPNADPAAQQHEVTQRTAADLDLIDDTFNEAINTHQRAVVLLMQADMFDPSAGSNPSPADFSGFTPIVQKIAQRSAQFGKPVYLFNGDSHIFNQDKPLDAGSRWLTFYDVTTPAPNLTRITVDGSTGVNDYLRVSVDPSTPEVLTVAKVPFAP
;
A
#
# COMPACT_ATOMS: atom_id res chain seq x y z
N MET A 1 -52.28 -65.58 -43.27
CA MET A 1 -50.90 -65.21 -43.38
C MET A 1 -50.81 -63.90 -42.62
N THR A 2 -50.27 -63.98 -41.43
CA THR A 2 -50.51 -63.05 -40.30
C THR A 2 -49.35 -62.03 -40.24
N HIS A 3 -49.67 -60.75 -40.29
CA HIS A 3 -48.73 -59.62 -40.05
C HIS A 3 -48.76 -59.26 -38.58
N TRP A 4 -47.59 -59.36 -37.96
CA TRP A 4 -47.36 -58.79 -36.60
C TRP A 4 -46.63 -57.43 -36.77
N ARG A 5 -47.26 -56.41 -36.23
CA ARG A 5 -46.66 -55.07 -36.06
C ARG A 5 -45.99 -55.03 -34.69
N ALA A 6 -44.71 -54.66 -34.66
CA ALA A 6 -43.99 -54.38 -33.44
C ALA A 6 -44.20 -52.89 -33.12
N MET A 7 -44.66 -52.58 -31.89
CA MET A 7 -44.71 -51.22 -31.31
C MET A 7 -43.35 -50.95 -30.66
N GLY A 8 -42.66 -49.91 -31.18
CA GLY A 8 -41.48 -49.38 -30.53
C GLY A 8 -41.87 -48.42 -29.39
N LEU A 9 -41.44 -48.70 -28.17
CA LEU A 9 -41.47 -47.77 -27.05
C LEU A 9 -40.28 -46.83 -27.17
N SER A 10 -40.55 -45.53 -27.33
CA SER A 10 -39.54 -44.47 -27.20
C SER A 10 -39.45 -44.05 -25.74
N THR A 11 -38.33 -44.32 -25.12
CA THR A 11 -38.00 -43.78 -23.78
C THR A 11 -37.37 -42.42 -23.96
N ALA A 12 -38.05 -41.37 -23.52
CA ALA A 12 -37.49 -40.03 -23.43
C ALA A 12 -36.61 -39.94 -22.18
N THR A 13 -35.29 -39.79 -22.39
CA THR A 13 -34.35 -39.53 -21.32
C THR A 13 -34.34 -38.01 -21.03
N ALA A 14 -34.90 -37.62 -19.89
CA ALA A 14 -34.80 -36.24 -19.44
C ALA A 14 -33.41 -35.97 -18.84
N CYS A 15 -32.61 -35.15 -19.53
CA CYS A 15 -31.37 -34.60 -18.95
C CYS A 15 -31.72 -33.51 -17.95
N VAL A 16 -31.54 -33.80 -16.67
CA VAL A 16 -31.58 -32.78 -15.62
C VAL A 16 -30.22 -32.07 -15.63
N VAL A 17 -30.19 -30.85 -16.12
CA VAL A 17 -29.04 -29.95 -15.97
C VAL A 17 -29.06 -29.40 -14.55
N ALA A 18 -28.20 -29.91 -13.69
CA ALA A 18 -27.99 -29.32 -12.37
C ALA A 18 -27.14 -28.05 -12.56
N VAL A 19 -27.75 -26.90 -12.44
CA VAL A 19 -27.07 -25.62 -12.32
C VAL A 19 -26.48 -25.57 -10.91
N GLY A 20 -25.23 -25.91 -10.79
CA GLY A 20 -24.44 -25.72 -9.56
C GLY A 20 -24.25 -24.21 -9.35
N ALA A 21 -24.92 -23.63 -8.37
CA ALA A 21 -24.58 -22.32 -7.87
C ALA A 21 -23.18 -22.41 -7.23
N LEU A 22 -22.17 -21.86 -7.88
CA LEU A 22 -20.90 -21.57 -7.25
C LEU A 22 -21.14 -20.48 -6.21
N THR A 23 -21.34 -20.86 -4.97
CA THR A 23 -21.22 -19.95 -3.84
C THR A 23 -19.71 -19.67 -3.71
N ALA A 24 -19.29 -18.48 -4.13
CA ALA A 24 -18.00 -17.95 -3.74
C ALA A 24 -17.99 -17.90 -2.20
N THR A 25 -17.31 -18.81 -1.58
CA THR A 25 -16.97 -18.71 -0.17
C THR A 25 -15.98 -17.58 -0.04
N ALA A 26 -16.44 -16.41 0.41
CA ALA A 26 -15.56 -15.40 0.94
C ALA A 26 -14.70 -16.09 2.00
N SER A 27 -13.41 -16.23 1.74
CA SER A 27 -12.46 -16.73 2.73
C SER A 27 -12.43 -15.69 3.87
N ALA A 28 -13.05 -16.03 5.00
CA ALA A 28 -12.97 -15.23 6.20
C ALA A 28 -11.48 -15.02 6.52
N GLN A 29 -11.04 -13.77 6.61
CA GLN A 29 -9.69 -13.45 7.06
C GLN A 29 -9.47 -14.07 8.44
N PRO A 30 -8.31 -14.68 8.69
CA PRO A 30 -8.02 -15.20 10.01
C PRO A 30 -7.91 -14.01 10.98
N ASN A 31 -8.93 -13.85 11.82
CA ASN A 31 -8.88 -12.92 12.92
C ASN A 31 -7.72 -13.30 13.83
N ASP A 32 -6.74 -12.42 13.99
CA ASP A 32 -5.95 -12.45 15.21
C ASP A 32 -6.89 -11.95 16.32
N ALA A 33 -7.18 -12.81 17.28
CA ALA A 33 -8.27 -12.64 18.24
C ALA A 33 -8.05 -11.50 19.25
N SER A 34 -7.05 -10.65 19.05
CA SER A 34 -6.67 -9.59 19.98
C SER A 34 -7.34 -8.23 19.77
N ASP A 35 -8.01 -7.97 18.64
CA ASP A 35 -8.48 -6.62 18.28
C ASP A 35 -9.95 -6.49 17.87
N SER A 36 -10.79 -7.40 18.30
CA SER A 36 -12.23 -7.36 17.95
C SER A 36 -13.05 -6.35 18.77
N ASP A 37 -12.46 -5.65 19.72
CA ASP A 37 -13.22 -4.84 20.69
C ASP A 37 -13.38 -3.35 20.31
N GLY A 38 -12.79 -2.92 19.19
CA GLY A 38 -12.87 -1.52 18.76
C GLY A 38 -12.14 -0.53 19.67
N SER A 39 -11.18 -1.00 20.50
CA SER A 39 -10.37 -0.14 21.37
C SER A 39 -9.52 0.83 20.57
N ALA A 40 -9.44 2.08 21.03
CA ALA A 40 -8.53 3.06 20.48
C ALA A 40 -7.07 2.59 20.56
N PHE A 41 -6.27 2.90 19.54
CA PHE A 41 -4.85 2.61 19.52
C PHE A 41 -4.07 3.73 18.82
N THR A 42 -2.75 3.67 18.86
CA THR A 42 -1.89 4.65 18.20
C THR A 42 -0.83 3.94 17.37
N PHE A 43 -0.57 4.44 16.18
CA PHE A 43 0.53 3.95 15.36
C PHE A 43 1.49 5.09 14.97
N ALA A 44 2.74 4.73 14.70
CA ALA A 44 3.74 5.65 14.16
C ALA A 44 3.82 5.49 12.64
N VAL A 45 3.99 6.62 11.92
CA VAL A 45 4.24 6.61 10.47
C VAL A 45 5.55 7.31 10.19
N ILE A 46 6.41 6.66 9.44
CA ILE A 46 7.66 7.19 8.88
C ILE A 46 7.74 6.80 7.39
N GLY A 47 8.54 7.52 6.63
CA GLY A 47 8.84 7.24 5.21
C GLY A 47 10.00 8.10 4.76
N ASP A 48 10.59 7.82 3.60
CA ASP A 48 11.68 8.59 3.02
C ASP A 48 12.87 8.79 3.99
N ILE A 49 13.17 7.77 4.76
CA ILE A 49 14.20 7.72 5.82
C ILE A 49 14.81 6.31 5.91
N PRO A 50 16.17 6.16 6.16
CA PRO A 50 17.15 7.21 6.35
C PRO A 50 17.84 7.62 5.05
N TYR A 51 18.06 8.93 4.83
CA TYR A 51 18.73 9.47 3.67
C TYR A 51 20.10 10.05 4.02
N GLY A 52 21.15 9.50 3.38
CA GLY A 52 22.55 9.95 3.58
C GLY A 52 23.16 9.51 4.91
N ASP A 53 24.49 9.65 5.02
CA ASP A 53 25.29 9.07 6.10
C ASP A 53 24.84 9.50 7.50
N ALA A 54 24.43 10.77 7.66
CA ALA A 54 24.03 11.30 8.96
C ALA A 54 22.75 10.65 9.47
N GLN A 55 21.73 10.49 8.61
CA GLN A 55 20.50 9.82 9.01
C GLN A 55 20.71 8.31 9.16
N ILE A 56 21.50 7.69 8.29
CA ILE A 56 21.87 6.27 8.42
C ILE A 56 22.48 6.02 9.80
N ALA A 57 23.44 6.86 10.22
CA ALA A 57 24.04 6.75 11.55
C ALA A 57 23.08 7.04 12.70
N HIS A 58 22.04 7.86 12.46
CA HIS A 58 21.05 8.25 13.45
C HIS A 58 19.84 7.29 13.52
N PHE A 59 19.53 6.59 12.44
CA PHE A 59 18.33 5.76 12.32
C PHE A 59 18.13 4.75 13.46
N PRO A 60 19.18 4.11 14.00
CA PRO A 60 19.04 3.31 15.22
C PRO A 60 18.42 4.03 16.40
N LYS A 61 18.70 5.34 16.58
CA LYS A 61 18.09 6.14 17.65
C LYS A 61 16.63 6.51 17.34
N VAL A 62 16.29 6.70 16.07
CA VAL A 62 14.89 6.89 15.66
C VAL A 62 14.06 5.67 16.04
N VAL A 63 14.56 4.46 15.74
CA VAL A 63 13.93 3.20 16.16
C VAL A 63 13.78 3.13 17.68
N ASP A 64 14.84 3.44 18.44
CA ASP A 64 14.81 3.42 19.88
C ASP A 64 13.81 4.44 20.46
N GLN A 65 13.69 5.62 19.86
CA GLN A 65 12.72 6.64 20.27
C GLN A 65 11.28 6.20 20.03
N ILE A 66 10.97 5.63 18.87
CA ILE A 66 9.64 5.12 18.57
C ILE A 66 9.29 3.97 19.53
N ASN A 67 10.22 3.05 19.78
CA ASN A 67 10.06 1.98 20.76
C ASN A 67 9.83 2.48 22.21
N ALA A 68 10.36 3.65 22.54
CA ALA A 68 10.20 4.27 23.86
C ALA A 68 8.90 5.06 24.01
N ASP A 69 8.14 5.29 22.95
CA ASP A 69 6.85 5.97 23.00
C ASP A 69 5.76 4.98 23.46
N PRO A 70 5.27 5.08 24.71
CA PRO A 70 4.33 4.10 25.26
C PRO A 70 2.93 4.16 24.60
N ALA A 71 2.66 5.17 23.80
CA ALA A 71 1.41 5.27 23.06
C ALA A 71 1.43 4.45 21.78
N VAL A 72 2.60 4.29 21.14
CA VAL A 72 2.75 3.55 19.88
C VAL A 72 2.57 2.06 20.11
N GLN A 73 1.78 1.42 19.28
CA GLN A 73 1.48 -0.02 19.30
C GLN A 73 1.61 -0.65 17.91
N PHE A 74 1.98 0.14 16.91
CA PHE A 74 2.15 -0.29 15.52
C PHE A 74 3.01 0.73 14.77
N VAL A 75 3.75 0.31 13.76
CA VAL A 75 4.59 1.18 12.94
C VAL A 75 4.32 0.92 11.48
N ASP A 76 4.17 1.99 10.68
CA ASP A 76 4.09 1.93 9.23
C ASP A 76 5.27 2.71 8.62
N HIS A 77 6.00 2.06 7.71
CA HIS A 77 7.08 2.67 6.92
C HIS A 77 6.64 2.74 5.46
N LEU A 78 6.54 3.95 4.93
CA LEU A 78 5.96 4.24 3.63
C LEU A 78 6.97 4.16 2.46
N GLY A 79 8.01 3.35 2.60
CA GLY A 79 9.00 3.20 1.54
C GLY A 79 10.11 4.24 1.55
N ASP A 80 10.92 4.19 0.52
CA ASP A 80 12.11 5.01 0.35
C ASP A 80 13.08 4.88 1.53
N ILE A 81 13.50 3.63 1.75
CA ILE A 81 14.48 3.26 2.79
C ILE A 81 15.91 3.75 2.48
N LYS A 82 16.12 4.41 1.38
CA LYS A 82 17.38 5.01 0.92
C LYS A 82 17.09 6.20 0.00
N SER A 83 18.06 7.10 -0.14
CA SER A 83 17.92 8.21 -1.08
C SER A 83 17.99 7.75 -2.54
N GLY A 84 17.35 8.49 -3.45
CA GLY A 84 17.40 8.27 -4.90
C GLY A 84 18.78 8.39 -5.54
N SER A 85 19.84 8.68 -4.76
CA SER A 85 21.22 8.77 -5.21
C SER A 85 22.17 7.77 -4.54
N SER A 86 21.69 6.91 -3.65
CA SER A 86 22.49 5.86 -3.01
C SER A 86 22.32 4.52 -3.72
N GLN A 87 23.34 3.65 -3.60
CA GLN A 87 23.34 2.36 -4.26
C GLN A 87 22.35 1.35 -3.63
N CYS A 88 21.69 0.56 -4.47
CA CYS A 88 20.75 -0.48 -4.08
C CYS A 88 21.46 -1.80 -3.75
N THR A 89 22.37 -1.79 -2.76
CA THR A 89 23.16 -2.99 -2.43
C THR A 89 22.40 -3.94 -1.49
N ASP A 90 22.67 -5.24 -1.61
CA ASP A 90 22.15 -6.25 -0.70
C ASP A 90 22.53 -5.97 0.76
N ASP A 91 23.78 -5.56 1.00
CA ASP A 91 24.28 -5.24 2.34
C ASP A 91 23.48 -4.11 2.99
N TYR A 92 23.11 -3.09 2.21
CA TYR A 92 22.28 -2.00 2.69
C TYR A 92 20.84 -2.47 3.03
N PHE A 93 20.23 -3.27 2.18
CA PHE A 93 18.91 -3.82 2.45
C PHE A 93 18.90 -4.71 3.69
N MET A 94 19.95 -5.54 3.86
CA MET A 94 20.11 -6.35 5.06
C MET A 94 20.32 -5.50 6.31
N TRP A 95 21.03 -4.37 6.21
CA TRP A 95 21.22 -3.45 7.33
C TRP A 95 19.87 -2.79 7.71
N ILE A 96 19.07 -2.31 6.75
CA ILE A 96 17.72 -1.76 7.01
C ILE A 96 16.85 -2.86 7.66
N ARG A 97 16.89 -4.08 7.14
CA ARG A 97 16.13 -5.19 7.72
C ARG A 97 16.51 -5.41 9.20
N GLN A 98 17.78 -5.33 9.55
CA GLN A 98 18.23 -5.41 10.94
C GLN A 98 17.67 -4.26 11.79
N GLN A 99 17.53 -3.06 11.24
CA GLN A 99 16.89 -1.95 11.94
C GLN A 99 15.38 -2.20 12.13
N PHE A 100 14.70 -2.69 11.11
CA PHE A 100 13.28 -3.03 11.18
C PHE A 100 12.99 -4.13 12.20
N ASP A 101 13.89 -5.13 12.33
CA ASP A 101 13.79 -6.16 13.35
C ASP A 101 13.99 -5.66 14.79
N ARG A 102 14.45 -4.41 14.99
CA ARG A 102 14.57 -3.77 16.30
C ARG A 102 13.29 -3.09 16.78
N PHE A 103 12.33 -2.81 15.89
CA PHE A 103 11.04 -2.33 16.35
C PHE A 103 10.39 -3.38 17.25
N VAL A 104 9.96 -2.96 18.43
CA VAL A 104 9.27 -3.84 19.38
C VAL A 104 7.88 -4.16 18.88
N ASP A 105 7.19 -3.15 18.38
CA ASP A 105 5.83 -3.28 17.85
C ASP A 105 5.80 -3.83 16.42
N PRO A 106 4.65 -4.33 15.97
CA PRO A 106 4.47 -4.75 14.58
C PRO A 106 4.82 -3.63 13.61
N LEU A 107 5.54 -3.96 12.53
CA LEU A 107 5.89 -3.00 11.49
C LEU A 107 5.39 -3.49 10.14
N VAL A 108 4.59 -2.66 9.45
CA VAL A 108 4.26 -2.80 8.04
C VAL A 108 5.17 -1.88 7.22
N TYR A 109 5.66 -2.40 6.11
CA TYR A 109 6.51 -1.68 5.16
C TYR A 109 5.93 -1.83 3.76
N THR A 110 5.84 -0.73 3.01
CA THR A 110 5.58 -0.74 1.57
C THR A 110 6.80 -0.21 0.83
N PRO A 111 7.26 -0.84 -0.27
CA PRO A 111 8.43 -0.37 -1.01
C PRO A 111 8.19 0.97 -1.72
N GLY A 112 9.24 1.81 -1.75
CA GLY A 112 9.27 3.01 -2.57
C GLY A 112 10.03 2.81 -3.90
N ASP A 113 10.13 3.87 -4.71
CA ASP A 113 10.82 3.79 -6.00
C ASP A 113 12.35 3.74 -5.84
N ASN A 114 12.89 4.35 -4.80
CA ASN A 114 14.32 4.43 -4.59
C ASN A 114 15.00 3.08 -4.35
N GLU A 115 14.33 2.10 -3.77
CA GLU A 115 14.92 0.80 -3.45
C GLU A 115 14.72 -0.26 -4.52
N TRP A 116 13.94 -0.01 -5.57
CA TRP A 116 13.82 -1.00 -6.64
C TRP A 116 13.69 -0.39 -8.04
N THR A 117 12.65 0.38 -8.37
CA THR A 117 12.46 0.89 -9.73
C THR A 117 13.61 1.79 -10.17
N ASP A 118 14.07 2.70 -9.33
CA ASP A 118 15.15 3.65 -9.62
C ASP A 118 16.56 3.03 -9.57
N CYS A 119 16.69 1.80 -9.15
CA CYS A 119 17.98 1.11 -9.05
C CYS A 119 18.68 0.91 -10.41
N HIS A 120 17.96 1.09 -11.52
CA HIS A 120 18.54 1.09 -12.87
C HIS A 120 19.50 2.27 -13.13
N ARG A 121 19.39 3.37 -12.37
CA ARG A 121 20.19 4.58 -12.54
C ARG A 121 21.65 4.29 -12.18
N ALA A 122 22.58 4.93 -12.92
CA ALA A 122 24.03 4.70 -12.73
C ALA A 122 24.52 5.02 -11.32
N ASN A 123 24.01 6.07 -10.71
CA ASN A 123 24.32 6.46 -9.32
C ASN A 123 23.71 5.52 -8.28
N ASN A 124 22.72 4.71 -8.65
CA ASN A 124 22.11 3.70 -7.80
C ASN A 124 22.70 2.29 -8.01
N GLY A 125 23.70 2.14 -8.90
CA GLY A 125 24.43 0.90 -9.13
C GLY A 125 24.06 0.17 -10.42
N SER A 126 23.15 0.71 -11.25
CA SER A 126 22.72 0.11 -12.53
C SER A 126 22.19 -1.31 -12.40
N TYR A 127 21.44 -1.59 -11.35
CA TYR A 127 20.79 -2.88 -11.14
C TYR A 127 19.56 -3.07 -12.05
N SER A 128 19.12 -4.29 -12.22
CA SER A 128 17.80 -4.58 -12.79
C SER A 128 16.71 -4.26 -11.76
N PRO A 129 15.72 -3.41 -12.06
CA PRO A 129 14.62 -3.11 -11.13
C PRO A 129 13.88 -4.36 -10.66
N LEU A 130 13.56 -5.30 -11.55
CA LEU A 130 12.86 -6.54 -11.19
C LEU A 130 13.71 -7.45 -10.30
N GLU A 131 15.03 -7.45 -10.48
CA GLU A 131 15.93 -8.19 -9.60
C GLU A 131 15.96 -7.53 -8.22
N ARG A 132 15.97 -6.18 -8.13
CA ARG A 132 15.89 -5.47 -6.86
C ARG A 132 14.54 -5.67 -6.16
N LEU A 133 13.44 -5.63 -6.90
CA LEU A 133 12.12 -5.95 -6.35
C LEU A 133 12.09 -7.38 -5.77
N ALA A 134 12.66 -8.35 -6.50
CA ALA A 134 12.77 -9.71 -5.99
C ALA A 134 13.62 -9.78 -4.70
N LYS A 135 14.71 -8.99 -4.63
CA LYS A 135 15.55 -8.90 -3.43
C LYS A 135 14.81 -8.22 -2.26
N ILE A 136 14.06 -7.15 -2.50
CA ILE A 136 13.20 -6.52 -1.48
C ILE A 136 12.20 -7.55 -0.93
N ARG A 137 11.55 -8.31 -1.81
CA ARG A 137 10.61 -9.36 -1.41
C ARG A 137 11.27 -10.45 -0.57
N GLU A 138 12.46 -10.91 -0.97
CA GLU A 138 13.26 -11.89 -0.21
C GLU A 138 13.61 -11.37 1.19
N VAL A 139 14.08 -10.13 1.29
CA VAL A 139 14.61 -9.56 2.53
C VAL A 139 13.50 -9.16 3.49
N PHE A 140 12.47 -8.48 3.02
CA PHE A 140 11.48 -7.84 3.90
C PHE A 140 10.18 -8.64 4.05
N PHE A 141 9.89 -9.56 3.13
CA PHE A 141 8.63 -10.33 3.14
C PHE A 141 8.83 -11.86 3.16
N PRO A 142 9.77 -12.39 3.98
CA PRO A 142 10.01 -13.85 4.04
C PRO A 142 8.83 -14.62 4.65
N ARG A 143 7.93 -13.91 5.32
CA ARG A 143 6.66 -14.42 5.86
C ARG A 143 5.56 -13.43 5.50
N PRO A 144 5.00 -13.51 4.29
CA PRO A 144 4.08 -12.48 3.78
C PRO A 144 2.76 -12.39 4.56
N ASP A 145 2.41 -13.40 5.35
CA ASP A 145 1.25 -13.40 6.24
C ASP A 145 1.50 -12.73 7.60
N LYS A 146 2.66 -12.07 7.78
CA LYS A 146 3.06 -11.44 9.04
C LYS A 146 3.77 -10.12 8.82
N THR A 147 3.53 -9.19 9.75
CA THR A 147 4.31 -7.95 9.86
C THR A 147 5.77 -8.24 10.21
N LEU A 148 6.62 -7.26 10.00
CA LEU A 148 7.95 -7.17 10.61
C LEU A 148 7.82 -6.77 12.09
N GLY A 149 8.97 -6.48 12.74
CA GLY A 149 9.04 -6.18 14.16
C GLY A 149 9.06 -7.43 15.05
N GLN A 150 9.31 -7.22 16.33
CA GLN A 150 9.48 -8.32 17.31
C GLN A 150 8.13 -8.94 17.68
N HIS A 151 7.10 -8.14 17.90
CA HIS A 151 5.74 -8.58 18.18
C HIS A 151 4.90 -8.66 16.90
N SER A 152 5.38 -9.45 15.92
CA SER A 152 4.72 -9.57 14.62
C SER A 152 3.28 -10.11 14.75
N VAL A 153 2.35 -9.49 14.03
CA VAL A 153 0.95 -9.90 13.93
C VAL A 153 0.63 -10.45 12.55
N ARG A 154 -0.51 -11.13 12.42
CA ARG A 154 -0.97 -11.63 11.13
C ARG A 154 -1.56 -10.50 10.29
N VAL A 155 -1.27 -10.57 9.00
CA VAL A 155 -1.87 -9.73 7.96
C VAL A 155 -2.35 -10.63 6.83
N TRP A 156 -3.30 -10.18 6.05
CA TRP A 156 -3.59 -10.78 4.76
C TRP A 156 -2.61 -10.22 3.72
N SER A 157 -2.25 -11.04 2.73
CA SER A 157 -1.27 -10.66 1.69
C SER A 157 -1.69 -11.24 0.34
N GLN A 158 -1.37 -10.55 -0.75
CA GLN A 158 -1.52 -11.07 -2.12
C GLN A 158 -0.37 -12.00 -2.55
N ALA A 159 0.21 -12.73 -1.61
CA ALA A 159 1.33 -13.65 -1.86
C ALA A 159 1.00 -14.75 -2.87
N ASP A 160 -0.23 -15.23 -2.89
CA ASP A 160 -0.73 -16.22 -3.86
C ASP A 160 -0.77 -15.67 -5.30
N GLN A 161 -0.83 -14.36 -5.47
CA GLN A 161 -0.74 -13.65 -6.74
C GLN A 161 0.69 -13.17 -7.06
N GLY A 162 1.65 -13.36 -6.13
CA GLY A 162 3.05 -12.95 -6.28
C GLY A 162 3.38 -11.55 -5.76
N TYR A 163 2.43 -10.86 -5.11
CA TYR A 163 2.61 -9.51 -4.55
C TYR A 163 2.65 -9.60 -3.01
N VAL A 164 3.74 -10.14 -2.49
CA VAL A 164 3.93 -10.41 -1.05
C VAL A 164 3.96 -9.12 -0.20
N GLU A 165 4.30 -8.00 -0.82
CA GLU A 165 4.37 -6.66 -0.22
C GLU A 165 3.00 -5.98 -0.08
N ASN A 166 2.02 -6.41 -0.87
CA ASN A 166 0.65 -5.92 -0.79
C ASN A 166 -0.06 -6.62 0.35
N VAL A 167 -0.35 -5.88 1.41
CA VAL A 167 -0.96 -6.44 2.62
C VAL A 167 -2.15 -5.64 3.10
N SER A 168 -3.12 -6.31 3.73
CA SER A 168 -4.22 -5.65 4.43
C SER A 168 -4.46 -6.26 5.80
N TYR A 169 -5.01 -5.47 6.69
CA TYR A 169 -5.40 -5.86 8.05
C TYR A 169 -6.52 -4.94 8.56
N HIS A 170 -7.11 -5.29 9.67
CA HIS A 170 -8.05 -4.39 10.35
C HIS A 170 -7.74 -4.32 11.84
N ARG A 171 -7.92 -3.13 12.42
CA ARG A 171 -7.72 -2.87 13.83
C ARG A 171 -8.62 -1.73 14.29
N ALA A 172 -9.14 -1.79 15.52
CA ALA A 172 -10.01 -0.77 16.09
C ALA A 172 -11.17 -0.36 15.16
N ASN A 173 -11.77 -1.32 14.47
CA ASN A 173 -12.86 -1.08 13.51
C ASN A 173 -12.47 -0.17 12.32
N VAL A 174 -11.20 -0.20 11.91
CA VAL A 174 -10.62 0.49 10.76
C VAL A 174 -9.92 -0.51 9.87
N GLY A 175 -10.13 -0.43 8.56
CA GLY A 175 -9.43 -1.23 7.56
C GLY A 175 -8.15 -0.53 7.10
N PHE A 176 -7.07 -1.29 6.97
CA PHE A 176 -5.76 -0.83 6.51
C PHE A 176 -5.33 -1.62 5.29
N ALA A 177 -4.71 -0.94 4.31
CA ALA A 177 -4.01 -1.58 3.22
C ALA A 177 -2.70 -0.85 2.92
N ALA A 178 -1.60 -1.59 2.90
CA ALA A 178 -0.32 -1.15 2.36
C ALA A 178 -0.21 -1.67 0.92
N VAL A 179 -0.06 -0.75 -0.02
CA VAL A 179 -0.15 -1.00 -1.47
C VAL A 179 1.14 -0.54 -2.14
N ASN A 180 1.75 -1.38 -2.95
CA ASN A 180 3.00 -1.06 -3.65
C ASN A 180 2.75 -0.13 -4.84
N VAL A 181 2.51 1.15 -4.54
CA VAL A 181 2.43 2.23 -5.53
C VAL A 181 3.66 3.12 -5.34
N PRO A 182 4.76 2.88 -6.08
CA PRO A 182 5.99 3.66 -5.95
C PRO A 182 5.91 4.98 -6.70
N GLY A 183 6.78 5.92 -6.36
CA GLY A 183 7.08 7.11 -7.13
C GLY A 183 7.49 6.81 -8.59
N SER A 184 8.26 7.68 -9.21
CA SER A 184 8.71 7.52 -10.60
C SER A 184 7.55 7.19 -11.57
N ASN A 185 6.39 7.86 -11.35
CA ASN A 185 5.15 7.67 -12.12
C ASN A 185 4.63 6.23 -12.06
N ASN A 186 4.60 5.64 -10.89
CA ASN A 186 4.23 4.24 -10.69
C ASN A 186 5.07 3.27 -11.52
N ASP A 187 6.41 3.51 -11.55
CA ASP A 187 7.39 2.77 -12.37
C ASP A 187 7.23 2.97 -13.90
N LEU A 188 6.54 4.01 -14.36
CA LEU A 188 6.45 4.31 -15.80
C LEU A 188 7.58 5.22 -16.31
N VAL A 189 8.40 5.81 -15.43
CA VAL A 189 9.62 6.49 -15.86
C VAL A 189 10.56 5.47 -16.51
N PRO A 190 10.99 5.66 -17.79
CA PRO A 190 11.73 4.62 -18.50
C PRO A 190 13.02 4.20 -17.81
N TRP A 191 13.21 2.91 -17.63
CA TRP A 191 14.47 2.37 -17.13
C TRP A 191 15.61 2.67 -18.09
N THR A 192 16.79 2.97 -17.56
CA THR A 192 17.99 3.30 -18.32
C THR A 192 19.14 2.32 -18.03
N GLY A 193 20.21 2.42 -18.80
CA GLY A 193 21.40 1.59 -18.61
C GLY A 193 21.28 0.18 -19.19
N PRO A 194 22.22 -0.72 -18.81
CA PRO A 194 22.36 -2.02 -19.46
C PRO A 194 21.21 -3.01 -19.16
N ASN A 195 20.45 -2.76 -18.11
CA ASN A 195 19.33 -3.59 -17.67
C ASN A 195 17.97 -3.02 -18.07
N ALA A 196 17.91 -1.99 -18.95
CA ALA A 196 16.67 -1.44 -19.44
C ALA A 196 15.92 -2.48 -20.29
N ASP A 197 14.70 -2.80 -19.89
CA ASP A 197 13.79 -3.68 -20.60
C ASP A 197 12.37 -3.07 -20.57
N PRO A 198 12.01 -2.26 -21.60
CA PRO A 198 10.71 -1.61 -21.63
C PRO A 198 9.53 -2.59 -21.65
N ALA A 199 9.70 -3.79 -22.21
CA ALA A 199 8.62 -4.78 -22.26
C ALA A 199 8.39 -5.40 -20.88
N ALA A 200 9.47 -5.73 -20.15
CA ALA A 200 9.39 -6.22 -18.79
C ALA A 200 8.84 -5.15 -17.83
N GLN A 201 9.26 -3.89 -17.99
CA GLN A 201 8.74 -2.76 -17.22
C GLN A 201 7.23 -2.61 -17.41
N GLN A 202 6.77 -2.54 -18.67
CA GLN A 202 5.34 -2.39 -18.96
C GLN A 202 4.52 -3.58 -18.44
N HIS A 203 5.08 -4.78 -18.50
CA HIS A 203 4.42 -5.97 -17.96
C HIS A 203 4.28 -5.87 -16.42
N GLU A 204 5.35 -5.50 -15.72
CA GLU A 204 5.34 -5.29 -14.27
C GLU A 204 4.28 -4.27 -13.87
N VAL A 205 4.35 -3.05 -14.42
CA VAL A 205 3.40 -1.97 -14.11
C VAL A 205 1.95 -2.42 -14.33
N THR A 206 1.68 -3.10 -15.44
CA THR A 206 0.32 -3.57 -15.77
C THR A 206 -0.19 -4.58 -14.74
N GLN A 207 0.64 -5.56 -14.39
CA GLN A 207 0.23 -6.64 -13.51
C GLN A 207 0.14 -6.16 -12.05
N ARG A 208 1.13 -5.40 -11.57
CA ARG A 208 1.11 -4.84 -10.21
C ARG A 208 -0.05 -3.87 -10.03
N THR A 209 -0.28 -2.95 -10.98
CA THR A 209 -1.43 -2.03 -10.90
C THR A 209 -2.76 -2.78 -10.81
N ALA A 210 -2.92 -3.89 -11.54
CA ALA A 210 -4.13 -4.70 -11.41
C ALA A 210 -4.29 -5.28 -10.00
N ALA A 211 -3.21 -5.84 -9.42
CA ALA A 211 -3.22 -6.37 -8.07
C ALA A 211 -3.47 -5.26 -7.01
N ASP A 212 -2.90 -4.08 -7.21
CA ASP A 212 -3.11 -2.92 -6.33
C ASP A 212 -4.58 -2.48 -6.32
N LEU A 213 -5.21 -2.43 -7.50
CA LEU A 213 -6.63 -2.08 -7.63
C LEU A 213 -7.52 -3.12 -6.96
N ASP A 214 -7.18 -4.41 -7.06
CA ASP A 214 -7.90 -5.50 -6.41
C ASP A 214 -7.78 -5.40 -4.88
N LEU A 215 -6.57 -5.13 -4.34
CA LEU A 215 -6.38 -4.94 -2.90
C LEU A 215 -7.17 -3.74 -2.35
N ILE A 216 -7.17 -2.63 -3.08
CA ILE A 216 -7.98 -1.45 -2.73
C ILE A 216 -9.47 -1.83 -2.70
N ASP A 217 -9.96 -2.51 -3.74
CA ASP A 217 -11.37 -2.95 -3.80
C ASP A 217 -11.72 -3.88 -2.64
N ASP A 218 -10.89 -4.87 -2.34
CA ASP A 218 -11.10 -5.84 -1.27
C ASP A 218 -11.13 -5.16 0.10
N THR A 219 -10.21 -4.22 0.34
CA THR A 219 -10.17 -3.45 1.60
C THR A 219 -11.44 -2.64 1.82
N PHE A 220 -11.94 -1.95 0.79
CA PHE A 220 -13.20 -1.23 0.89
C PHE A 220 -14.41 -2.15 0.99
N ASN A 221 -14.43 -3.28 0.27
CA ASN A 221 -15.49 -4.28 0.36
C ASN A 221 -15.60 -4.83 1.79
N GLU A 222 -14.47 -5.20 2.39
CA GLU A 222 -14.41 -5.65 3.78
C GLU A 222 -14.92 -4.56 4.72
N ALA A 223 -14.43 -3.31 4.57
CA ALA A 223 -14.84 -2.19 5.40
C ALA A 223 -16.36 -1.88 5.33
N ILE A 224 -16.95 -2.03 4.15
CA ILE A 224 -18.39 -1.87 3.96
C ILE A 224 -19.15 -3.02 4.62
N ASN A 225 -18.74 -4.26 4.34
CA ASN A 225 -19.43 -5.48 4.80
C ASN A 225 -19.38 -5.63 6.33
N THR A 226 -18.28 -5.23 6.95
CA THR A 226 -18.06 -5.30 8.41
C THR A 226 -18.40 -3.99 9.13
N HIS A 227 -18.93 -3.00 8.41
CA HIS A 227 -19.36 -1.70 8.94
C HIS A 227 -18.24 -0.89 9.61
N GLN A 228 -17.01 -1.01 9.13
CA GLN A 228 -15.86 -0.29 9.67
C GLN A 228 -16.09 1.23 9.66
N ARG A 229 -15.34 1.93 10.52
CA ARG A 229 -15.49 3.37 10.76
C ARG A 229 -14.65 4.21 9.82
N ALA A 230 -13.52 3.70 9.36
CA ALA A 230 -12.63 4.36 8.42
C ALA A 230 -11.86 3.33 7.58
N VAL A 231 -11.22 3.79 6.51
CA VAL A 231 -10.21 3.06 5.72
C VAL A 231 -8.92 3.89 5.70
N VAL A 232 -7.79 3.22 5.87
CA VAL A 232 -6.44 3.78 5.76
C VAL A 232 -5.71 3.08 4.64
N LEU A 233 -5.21 3.85 3.68
CA LEU A 233 -4.36 3.40 2.59
C LEU A 233 -2.94 3.93 2.84
N LEU A 234 -1.96 3.06 2.70
CA LEU A 234 -0.54 3.33 2.90
C LEU A 234 0.19 3.03 1.59
N MET A 235 0.93 4.00 1.05
CA MET A 235 1.73 3.82 -0.17
C MET A 235 2.90 4.81 -0.16
N GLN A 236 3.87 4.63 -1.07
CA GLN A 236 5.00 5.55 -1.10
C GLN A 236 4.69 6.79 -1.94
N ALA A 237 4.15 6.64 -3.15
CA ALA A 237 4.00 7.73 -4.11
C ALA A 237 3.13 8.90 -3.62
N ASP A 238 3.60 10.14 -3.80
CA ASP A 238 2.75 11.33 -3.71
C ASP A 238 2.07 11.61 -5.06
N MET A 239 0.93 11.00 -5.26
CA MET A 239 0.12 11.17 -6.48
C MET A 239 -0.44 12.60 -6.64
N PHE A 240 -0.34 13.42 -5.60
CA PHE A 240 -0.85 14.78 -5.55
C PHE A 240 0.25 15.78 -5.16
N ASP A 241 1.48 15.53 -5.61
CA ASP A 241 2.69 16.26 -5.23
C ASP A 241 2.50 17.79 -5.34
N PRO A 242 2.61 18.53 -4.23
CA PRO A 242 2.48 19.98 -4.25
C PRO A 242 3.65 20.67 -4.96
N SER A 243 4.82 20.02 -5.06
CA SER A 243 5.99 20.54 -5.74
C SER A 243 5.91 20.42 -7.26
N ALA A 244 4.97 19.64 -7.79
CA ALA A 244 4.71 19.49 -9.23
C ALA A 244 4.30 20.81 -9.93
N GLY A 245 4.22 21.88 -9.16
CA GLY A 245 3.92 23.21 -9.68
C GLY A 245 2.43 23.44 -9.98
N SER A 246 2.13 24.60 -10.57
CA SER A 246 0.74 24.98 -10.86
C SER A 246 0.13 24.28 -12.07
N ASN A 247 0.96 23.66 -12.90
CA ASN A 247 0.51 23.01 -14.15
C ASN A 247 1.39 21.78 -14.47
N PRO A 248 1.32 20.71 -13.65
CA PRO A 248 2.06 19.48 -13.94
C PRO A 248 1.56 18.82 -15.23
N SER A 249 2.43 18.06 -15.90
CA SER A 249 2.03 17.29 -17.09
C SER A 249 1.26 16.03 -16.66
N PRO A 250 0.03 15.79 -17.17
CA PRO A 250 -0.67 14.53 -16.92
C PRO A 250 0.11 13.29 -17.37
N ALA A 251 1.01 13.43 -18.34
CA ALA A 251 1.84 12.32 -18.79
C ALA A 251 2.82 11.84 -17.72
N ASP A 252 3.35 12.78 -16.90
CA ASP A 252 4.31 12.47 -15.83
C ASP A 252 3.65 11.81 -14.61
N PHE A 253 2.32 11.78 -14.58
CA PHE A 253 1.49 11.18 -13.52
C PHE A 253 0.54 10.10 -14.03
N SER A 254 0.69 9.69 -15.29
CA SER A 254 -0.25 8.77 -15.96
C SER A 254 -0.37 7.41 -15.29
N GLY A 255 0.70 6.93 -14.65
CA GLY A 255 0.73 5.69 -13.91
C GLY A 255 -0.15 5.69 -12.65
N PHE A 256 -0.44 6.87 -12.11
CA PHE A 256 -1.27 7.01 -10.92
C PHE A 256 -2.77 7.13 -11.26
N THR A 257 -3.12 7.44 -12.51
CA THR A 257 -4.52 7.70 -12.89
C THR A 257 -5.48 6.57 -12.48
N PRO A 258 -5.23 5.28 -12.77
CA PRO A 258 -6.16 4.22 -12.39
C PRO A 258 -6.29 4.08 -10.87
N ILE A 259 -5.20 4.30 -10.11
CA ILE A 259 -5.20 4.23 -8.64
C ILE A 259 -6.03 5.38 -8.05
N VAL A 260 -5.80 6.61 -8.51
CA VAL A 260 -6.53 7.79 -8.03
C VAL A 260 -8.02 7.68 -8.33
N GLN A 261 -8.39 7.24 -9.55
CA GLN A 261 -9.79 7.02 -9.94
C GLN A 261 -10.45 5.95 -9.06
N LYS A 262 -9.76 4.84 -8.78
CA LYS A 262 -10.24 3.77 -7.90
C LYS A 262 -10.46 4.29 -6.48
N ILE A 263 -9.48 4.97 -5.90
CA ILE A 263 -9.57 5.54 -4.54
C ILE A 263 -10.74 6.54 -4.47
N ALA A 264 -10.88 7.43 -5.45
CA ALA A 264 -11.99 8.38 -5.50
C ALA A 264 -13.36 7.68 -5.51
N GLN A 265 -13.53 6.70 -6.41
CA GLN A 265 -14.75 5.92 -6.53
C GLN A 265 -15.11 5.21 -5.23
N ARG A 266 -14.13 4.50 -4.65
CA ARG A 266 -14.36 3.70 -3.44
C ARG A 266 -14.61 4.56 -2.21
N SER A 267 -13.87 5.67 -2.09
CA SER A 267 -14.08 6.65 -1.01
C SER A 267 -15.49 7.23 -1.04
N ALA A 268 -15.96 7.66 -2.22
CA ALA A 268 -17.32 8.17 -2.38
C ALA A 268 -18.39 7.10 -2.05
N GLN A 269 -18.17 5.84 -2.44
CA GLN A 269 -19.08 4.72 -2.10
C GLN A 269 -19.10 4.40 -0.61
N PHE A 270 -17.95 4.44 0.05
CA PHE A 270 -17.82 4.16 1.48
C PHE A 270 -18.48 5.24 2.34
N GLY A 271 -18.36 6.50 1.95
CA GLY A 271 -19.03 7.65 2.57
C GLY A 271 -18.61 7.98 4.01
N LYS A 272 -17.64 7.26 4.58
CA LYS A 272 -17.02 7.50 5.88
C LYS A 272 -15.57 7.95 5.69
N PRO A 273 -14.84 8.38 6.74
CA PRO A 273 -13.45 8.85 6.60
C PRO A 273 -12.54 7.85 5.89
N VAL A 274 -11.76 8.34 4.95
CA VAL A 274 -10.70 7.62 4.25
C VAL A 274 -9.42 8.44 4.40
N TYR A 275 -8.32 7.78 4.74
CA TYR A 275 -7.02 8.39 4.92
C TYR A 275 -6.02 7.75 3.96
N LEU A 276 -5.26 8.58 3.27
CA LEU A 276 -4.17 8.18 2.41
C LEU A 276 -2.87 8.72 3.01
N PHE A 277 -2.01 7.83 3.50
CA PHE A 277 -0.66 8.19 3.93
C PHE A 277 0.32 7.88 2.81
N ASN A 278 1.20 8.84 2.53
CA ASN A 278 2.23 8.72 1.51
C ASN A 278 3.51 9.47 1.89
N GLY A 279 4.60 9.21 1.15
CA GLY A 279 5.89 9.91 1.20
C GLY A 279 6.21 10.64 -0.10
N ASP A 280 7.38 10.37 -0.69
CA ASP A 280 7.87 10.75 -2.02
C ASP A 280 8.19 12.24 -2.21
N SER A 281 7.25 13.16 -2.00
CA SER A 281 7.48 14.60 -2.13
C SER A 281 8.28 15.21 -0.98
N HIS A 282 8.50 14.50 0.12
CA HIS A 282 9.27 14.90 1.30
C HIS A 282 8.73 16.13 2.04
N ILE A 283 7.51 16.54 1.75
CA ILE A 283 6.89 17.76 2.30
C ILE A 283 5.65 17.36 3.07
N PHE A 284 5.69 17.53 4.39
CA PHE A 284 4.50 17.28 5.20
C PHE A 284 3.30 18.06 4.66
N ASN A 285 2.23 17.35 4.41
CA ASN A 285 0.97 17.92 3.98
C ASN A 285 -0.20 17.15 4.58
N GLN A 286 -1.28 17.85 4.88
CA GLN A 286 -2.56 17.25 5.24
C GLN A 286 -3.66 18.04 4.56
N ASP A 287 -4.25 17.45 3.53
CA ASP A 287 -5.25 18.09 2.69
C ASP A 287 -6.33 17.12 2.18
N LYS A 288 -7.25 17.62 1.37
CA LYS A 288 -8.30 16.88 0.70
C LYS A 288 -8.16 17.02 -0.82
N PRO A 289 -7.24 16.28 -1.46
CA PRO A 289 -6.93 16.49 -2.87
C PRO A 289 -8.10 16.20 -3.82
N LEU A 290 -9.08 15.42 -3.41
CA LEU A 290 -10.26 15.07 -4.22
C LEU A 290 -11.54 15.74 -3.76
N ASP A 291 -11.42 16.88 -3.03
CA ASP A 291 -12.58 17.71 -2.66
C ASP A 291 -13.20 18.40 -3.88
N ALA A 292 -14.44 18.84 -3.75
CA ALA A 292 -15.16 19.55 -4.82
C ALA A 292 -14.38 20.81 -5.26
N GLY A 293 -14.15 20.94 -6.57
CA GLY A 293 -13.40 22.05 -7.15
C GLY A 293 -11.88 21.89 -7.15
N SER A 294 -11.34 20.78 -6.62
CA SER A 294 -9.92 20.49 -6.71
C SER A 294 -9.44 20.35 -8.16
N ARG A 295 -8.25 20.90 -8.46
CA ARG A 295 -7.59 20.71 -9.77
C ARG A 295 -7.37 19.26 -10.12
N TRP A 296 -7.15 18.41 -9.12
CA TRP A 296 -6.84 16.99 -9.30
C TRP A 296 -8.00 16.17 -9.84
N LEU A 297 -9.25 16.64 -9.68
CA LEU A 297 -10.42 16.00 -10.30
C LEU A 297 -10.31 16.03 -11.82
N THR A 298 -10.04 17.20 -12.40
CA THR A 298 -9.84 17.33 -13.86
C THR A 298 -8.54 16.67 -14.32
N PHE A 299 -7.48 16.78 -13.50
CA PHE A 299 -6.17 16.26 -13.84
C PHE A 299 -6.18 14.72 -14.03
N TYR A 300 -6.89 14.01 -13.15
CA TYR A 300 -7.02 12.54 -13.18
C TYR A 300 -8.34 12.04 -13.81
N ASP A 301 -9.11 12.93 -14.42
CA ASP A 301 -10.42 12.59 -14.99
C ASP A 301 -11.36 11.91 -13.96
N VAL A 302 -11.33 12.40 -12.72
CA VAL A 302 -12.20 11.95 -11.64
C VAL A 302 -13.55 12.63 -11.73
N THR A 303 -14.60 11.87 -11.99
CA THR A 303 -15.96 12.40 -12.20
C THR A 303 -16.73 12.64 -10.91
N THR A 304 -16.40 11.92 -9.84
CA THR A 304 -17.08 12.01 -8.55
C THR A 304 -16.09 12.45 -7.47
N PRO A 305 -16.25 13.66 -6.90
CA PRO A 305 -15.42 14.09 -5.76
C PRO A 305 -15.51 13.15 -4.57
N ALA A 306 -14.43 13.08 -3.79
CA ALA A 306 -14.35 12.31 -2.56
C ALA A 306 -13.93 13.21 -1.37
N PRO A 307 -14.82 14.07 -0.86
CA PRO A 307 -14.50 15.02 0.22
C PRO A 307 -14.19 14.34 1.56
N ASN A 308 -14.48 13.06 1.69
CA ASN A 308 -14.16 12.22 2.83
C ASN A 308 -12.74 11.61 2.77
N LEU A 309 -12.01 11.81 1.68
CA LEU A 309 -10.59 11.45 1.57
C LEU A 309 -9.71 12.56 2.13
N THR A 310 -8.88 12.23 3.11
CA THR A 310 -7.79 13.08 3.62
C THR A 310 -6.46 12.44 3.28
N ARG A 311 -5.59 13.18 2.57
CA ARG A 311 -4.21 12.77 2.35
C ARG A 311 -3.31 13.31 3.47
N ILE A 312 -2.33 12.50 3.90
CA ILE A 312 -1.29 12.88 4.83
C ILE A 312 0.05 12.44 4.24
N THR A 313 0.90 13.40 3.87
CA THR A 313 2.26 13.13 3.38
C THR A 313 3.24 13.29 4.54
N VAL A 314 4.15 12.34 4.75
CA VAL A 314 5.21 12.45 5.76
C VAL A 314 6.30 13.42 5.30
N ASP A 315 7.00 14.04 6.25
CA ASP A 315 8.30 14.65 5.94
C ASP A 315 9.31 13.57 5.57
N GLY A 316 10.23 13.89 4.70
CA GLY A 316 11.22 12.94 4.20
C GLY A 316 12.57 13.56 3.90
N SER A 317 13.49 12.74 3.34
CA SER A 317 14.82 13.15 2.90
C SER A 317 15.68 13.66 4.08
N THR A 318 16.74 14.41 3.77
CA THR A 318 17.70 14.93 4.77
C THR A 318 17.08 15.94 5.74
N GLY A 319 15.88 16.42 5.45
CA GLY A 319 15.15 17.41 6.27
C GLY A 319 14.19 16.80 7.29
N VAL A 320 14.01 15.47 7.31
CA VAL A 320 13.10 14.82 8.24
C VAL A 320 13.56 14.99 9.69
N ASN A 321 12.65 15.47 10.54
CA ASN A 321 12.96 15.75 11.95
C ASN A 321 11.92 15.17 12.92
N ASP A 322 10.95 14.42 12.42
CA ASP A 322 9.86 13.86 13.23
C ASP A 322 9.29 12.58 12.63
N TYR A 323 8.49 11.88 13.41
CA TYR A 323 7.55 10.87 12.92
C TYR A 323 6.12 11.35 13.17
N LEU A 324 5.18 10.82 12.42
CA LEU A 324 3.77 11.06 12.70
C LEU A 324 3.29 10.05 13.74
N ARG A 325 2.69 10.57 14.82
CA ARG A 325 1.91 9.79 15.75
C ARG A 325 0.45 9.90 15.39
N VAL A 326 -0.17 8.79 15.03
CA VAL A 326 -1.56 8.73 14.57
C VAL A 326 -2.38 8.00 15.61
N SER A 327 -3.28 8.72 16.27
CA SER A 327 -4.23 8.12 17.21
C SER A 327 -5.52 7.74 16.48
N VAL A 328 -5.96 6.50 16.66
CA VAL A 328 -7.20 5.95 16.12
C VAL A 328 -8.20 5.83 17.24
N ASP A 329 -9.32 6.54 17.14
CA ASP A 329 -10.46 6.44 18.05
C ASP A 329 -11.75 6.29 17.24
N PRO A 330 -12.26 5.06 17.08
CA PRO A 330 -13.46 4.80 16.29
C PRO A 330 -14.74 5.41 16.87
N SER A 331 -14.70 5.95 18.07
CA SER A 331 -15.83 6.64 18.69
C SER A 331 -16.01 8.08 18.20
N THR A 332 -14.96 8.68 17.62
CA THR A 332 -14.98 10.05 17.10
C THR A 332 -15.44 10.09 15.64
N PRO A 333 -15.97 11.23 15.16
CA PRO A 333 -16.36 11.38 13.74
C PRO A 333 -15.19 11.27 12.77
N GLU A 334 -14.04 11.83 13.11
CA GLU A 334 -12.84 11.84 12.28
C GLU A 334 -12.10 10.51 12.34
N VAL A 335 -12.27 9.73 13.39
CA VAL A 335 -11.60 8.44 13.66
C VAL A 335 -10.09 8.57 13.88
N LEU A 336 -9.38 9.34 13.06
CA LEU A 336 -7.93 9.54 13.16
C LEU A 336 -7.57 10.98 13.52
N THR A 337 -6.55 11.12 14.40
CA THR A 337 -5.85 12.38 14.67
C THR A 337 -4.35 12.19 14.46
N VAL A 338 -3.69 13.18 13.83
CA VAL A 338 -2.27 13.14 13.47
C VAL A 338 -1.51 14.20 14.24
N ALA A 339 -0.38 13.82 14.83
CA ALA A 339 0.54 14.73 15.51
C ALA A 339 1.98 14.45 15.09
N LYS A 340 2.76 15.50 14.85
CA LYS A 340 4.20 15.39 14.60
C LYS A 340 4.94 15.26 15.91
N VAL A 341 5.82 14.27 16.03
CA VAL A 341 6.67 14.04 17.20
C VAL A 341 8.13 14.21 16.78
N PRO A 342 8.80 15.30 17.22
CA PRO A 342 10.18 15.56 16.84
C PRO A 342 11.12 14.44 17.26
N PHE A 343 12.09 14.11 16.41
CA PHE A 343 13.20 13.23 16.78
C PHE A 343 14.10 13.91 17.81
N ALA A 344 14.56 13.12 18.75
CA ALA A 344 15.58 13.58 19.69
C ALA A 344 16.91 13.85 18.94
N PRO A 345 17.64 14.88 19.31
CA PRO A 345 18.92 15.23 18.68
C PRO A 345 20.03 14.18 18.84
#